data_d844c09d76f82464f0d0ca4e43e31b7b
#
_entry.id   d844c09d76f82464f0d0ca4e43e31b7b
#
_cell.length_a   1.000
_cell.length_b   1.000
_cell.length_c   1.000
_cell.angle_alpha   90.00
_cell.angle_beta   90.00
_cell.angle_gamma   90.00
#
_symmetry.space_group_name_H-M   'P 1'
#
loop_
_entity.id
_entity.type
_entity.pdbx_description
1 polymer ?
#
loop_
_entity_poly.entity_id
_entity_poly.type
_entity_poly.pdbx_seq_one_letter_code
_entity_poly.pdbx_strand_id
1 'polypeptide(L)'
;MRILSVCAPFDPITEKELAELRRLRKEGGYSLVLAVVKGEGVLEKEKRQKLLSLALKPYRYMHVSEEMHGDLHELSEAFLKDEEKVRSGYFLQAARGIRKILAEKPYYWEAAVDLSCTKHRAGHSREVAKLSKELAQVHHLDDFLAWEAGLLHDITKAWSKEKGEEILKVYAPEILEYPAPVYHSYTAQVFLKTAMGIQNHQVLHAIETHTLGTGRSPLDEILYIADKIEPTRGYDATKETELAKRDLDAAFELVFQEAAQYREKEK
;
A
#
# COMPACT_ATOMS: atom_id res chain seq x y z
N MET A 1 24.14 -22.59 -28.20
CA MET A 1 23.68 -21.70 -27.12
C MET A 1 22.53 -22.42 -26.41
N ARG A 2 22.64 -22.71 -25.10
CA ARG A 2 21.51 -23.31 -24.36
C ARG A 2 20.60 -22.20 -23.82
N ILE A 3 19.31 -22.33 -24.07
CA ILE A 3 18.28 -21.36 -23.65
C ILE A 3 17.37 -22.05 -22.66
N LEU A 4 17.01 -21.35 -21.57
CA LEU A 4 15.99 -21.75 -20.62
C LEU A 4 14.83 -20.75 -20.68
N SER A 5 13.62 -21.22 -20.89
CA SER A 5 12.40 -20.42 -20.70
C SER A 5 11.78 -20.75 -19.33
N VAL A 6 11.58 -19.75 -18.51
CA VAL A 6 10.96 -19.87 -17.19
C VAL A 6 9.62 -19.16 -17.19
N CYS A 7 8.57 -19.88 -16.84
CA CYS A 7 7.19 -19.40 -16.82
C CYS A 7 6.70 -19.21 -15.39
N ALA A 8 6.10 -18.07 -15.11
CA ALA A 8 5.40 -17.75 -13.86
C ALA A 8 4.47 -16.53 -14.03
N PRO A 9 3.58 -16.25 -13.08
CA PRO A 9 2.81 -15.01 -13.09
C PRO A 9 3.68 -13.75 -13.00
N PHE A 10 4.76 -13.79 -12.20
CA PHE A 10 5.61 -12.63 -11.90
C PHE A 10 4.80 -11.39 -11.51
N ASP A 11 3.91 -11.54 -10.52
CA ASP A 11 2.90 -10.53 -10.14
C ASP A 11 3.00 -10.07 -8.67
N PRO A 12 4.02 -9.24 -8.34
CA PRO A 12 5.21 -8.90 -9.12
C PRO A 12 6.37 -9.87 -8.84
N ILE A 13 7.39 -9.84 -9.69
CA ILE A 13 8.61 -10.63 -9.46
C ILE A 13 9.25 -10.27 -8.10
N THR A 14 9.59 -11.30 -7.33
CA THR A 14 10.22 -11.21 -6.01
C THR A 14 11.74 -11.40 -6.08
N GLU A 15 12.46 -11.05 -5.00
CA GLU A 15 13.90 -11.37 -4.88
C GLU A 15 14.16 -12.88 -4.90
N LYS A 16 13.25 -13.68 -4.34
CA LYS A 16 13.40 -15.15 -4.32
C LYS A 16 13.27 -15.74 -5.72
N GLU A 17 12.28 -15.31 -6.51
CA GLU A 17 12.15 -15.73 -7.90
C GLU A 17 13.36 -15.33 -8.73
N LEU A 18 13.85 -14.10 -8.55
CA LEU A 18 15.05 -13.63 -9.23
C LEU A 18 16.29 -14.46 -8.85
N ALA A 19 16.41 -14.85 -7.58
CA ALA A 19 17.47 -15.74 -7.13
C ALA A 19 17.33 -17.15 -7.76
N GLU A 20 16.11 -17.66 -7.89
CA GLU A 20 15.83 -18.94 -8.52
C GLU A 20 16.17 -18.93 -10.02
N LEU A 21 15.79 -17.88 -10.76
CA LEU A 21 16.20 -17.71 -12.16
C LEU A 21 17.73 -17.77 -12.31
N ARG A 22 18.46 -17.16 -11.40
CA ARG A 22 19.93 -17.18 -11.39
C ARG A 22 20.48 -18.55 -11.06
N ARG A 23 19.87 -19.25 -10.10
CA ARG A 23 20.24 -20.62 -9.72
C ARG A 23 20.06 -21.58 -10.89
N LEU A 24 18.86 -21.62 -11.49
CA LEU A 24 18.52 -22.46 -12.63
C LEU A 24 19.49 -22.25 -13.80
N ARG A 25 19.79 -20.98 -14.13
CA ARG A 25 20.77 -20.65 -15.16
C ARG A 25 22.13 -21.27 -14.88
N LYS A 26 22.64 -21.09 -13.64
CA LYS A 26 23.98 -21.53 -13.25
C LYS A 26 24.10 -23.05 -13.26
N GLU A 27 23.14 -23.74 -12.62
CA GLU A 27 23.14 -25.21 -12.50
C GLU A 27 22.95 -25.90 -13.85
N GLY A 28 22.06 -25.38 -14.69
CA GLY A 28 21.79 -25.91 -16.01
C GLY A 28 22.82 -25.50 -17.10
N GLY A 29 23.75 -24.60 -16.79
CA GLY A 29 24.74 -24.11 -17.76
C GLY A 29 24.10 -23.33 -18.92
N TYR A 30 22.97 -22.63 -18.69
CA TYR A 30 22.28 -21.86 -19.73
C TYR A 30 22.99 -20.55 -20.05
N SER A 31 23.09 -20.25 -21.34
CA SER A 31 23.66 -18.99 -21.83
C SER A 31 22.65 -17.86 -21.71
N LEU A 32 21.34 -18.18 -21.84
CA LEU A 32 20.24 -17.22 -21.86
C LEU A 32 19.06 -17.78 -21.04
N VAL A 33 18.39 -16.89 -20.29
CA VAL A 33 17.12 -17.15 -19.60
C VAL A 33 16.06 -16.22 -20.18
N LEU A 34 14.96 -16.79 -20.63
CA LEU A 34 13.76 -16.09 -21.06
C LEU A 34 12.69 -16.20 -19.98
N ALA A 35 12.30 -15.10 -19.40
CA ALA A 35 11.20 -15.05 -18.43
C ALA A 35 9.89 -14.75 -19.17
N VAL A 36 8.93 -15.66 -19.06
CA VAL A 36 7.65 -15.62 -19.77
C VAL A 36 6.52 -15.45 -18.77
N VAL A 37 5.80 -14.32 -18.85
CA VAL A 37 4.65 -14.05 -17.99
C VAL A 37 3.47 -14.91 -18.42
N LYS A 38 3.04 -15.82 -17.53
CA LYS A 38 1.90 -16.73 -17.72
C LYS A 38 0.93 -16.67 -16.53
N GLY A 39 -0.32 -17.01 -16.80
CA GLY A 39 -1.37 -17.03 -15.78
C GLY A 39 -1.98 -15.66 -15.51
N GLU A 40 -3.02 -15.68 -14.69
CA GLU A 40 -3.71 -14.48 -14.22
C GLU A 40 -2.88 -13.74 -13.16
N GLY A 41 -3.18 -12.48 -12.94
CA GLY A 41 -2.55 -11.65 -11.93
C GLY A 41 -3.41 -10.45 -11.58
N VAL A 42 -3.01 -9.72 -10.54
CA VAL A 42 -3.66 -8.46 -10.12
C VAL A 42 -3.44 -7.39 -11.18
N LEU A 43 -2.24 -7.34 -11.76
CA LEU A 43 -1.95 -6.45 -12.87
C LEU A 43 -2.14 -7.14 -14.21
N GLU A 44 -2.52 -6.35 -15.21
CA GLU A 44 -2.50 -6.76 -16.61
C GLU A 44 -1.13 -7.27 -17.03
N LYS A 45 -1.11 -8.24 -17.97
CA LYS A 45 0.11 -8.92 -18.43
C LYS A 45 1.20 -7.95 -18.85
N GLU A 46 0.85 -6.91 -19.61
CA GLU A 46 1.77 -5.90 -20.13
C GLU A 46 2.45 -5.11 -19.01
N LYS A 47 1.72 -4.78 -17.93
CA LYS A 47 2.29 -4.12 -16.77
C LYS A 47 3.24 -5.04 -16.02
N ARG A 48 2.90 -6.31 -15.84
CA ARG A 48 3.76 -7.33 -15.23
C ARG A 48 5.04 -7.52 -16.03
N GLN A 49 4.97 -7.61 -17.35
CA GLN A 49 6.12 -7.70 -18.25
C GLN A 49 7.01 -6.48 -18.16
N LYS A 50 6.42 -5.28 -18.06
CA LYS A 50 7.20 -4.04 -17.86
C LYS A 50 7.96 -4.05 -16.53
N LEU A 51 7.32 -4.43 -15.43
CA LEU A 51 7.98 -4.56 -14.12
C LEU A 51 9.07 -5.63 -14.16
N LEU A 52 8.79 -6.79 -14.75
CA LEU A 52 9.75 -7.87 -14.93
C LEU A 52 10.97 -7.42 -15.75
N SER A 53 10.76 -6.70 -16.85
CA SER A 53 11.84 -6.15 -17.67
C SER A 53 12.74 -5.20 -16.88
N LEU A 54 12.16 -4.35 -16.03
CA LEU A 54 12.91 -3.45 -15.16
C LEU A 54 13.73 -4.22 -14.11
N ALA A 55 13.14 -5.27 -13.52
CA ALA A 55 13.82 -6.13 -12.55
C ALA A 55 15.00 -6.88 -13.17
N LEU A 56 14.86 -7.33 -14.42
CA LEU A 56 15.87 -8.09 -15.13
C LEU A 56 16.95 -7.23 -15.80
N LYS A 57 16.75 -5.92 -15.92
CA LYS A 57 17.68 -5.00 -16.61
C LYS A 57 19.16 -5.14 -16.22
N PRO A 58 19.52 -5.41 -14.94
CA PRO A 58 20.92 -5.61 -14.55
C PRO A 58 21.55 -6.90 -15.09
N TYR A 59 20.76 -7.84 -15.62
CA TYR A 59 21.20 -9.18 -15.98
C TYR A 59 21.20 -9.37 -17.50
N ARG A 60 22.33 -9.17 -18.16
CA ARG A 60 22.46 -9.24 -19.63
C ARG A 60 22.03 -10.58 -20.25
N TYR A 61 21.92 -11.62 -19.45
CA TYR A 61 21.55 -12.98 -19.85
C TYR A 61 20.09 -13.35 -19.48
N MET A 62 19.29 -12.36 -19.05
CA MET A 62 17.88 -12.54 -18.73
C MET A 62 17.03 -11.53 -19.50
N HIS A 63 16.01 -12.01 -20.17
CA HIS A 63 15.09 -11.16 -20.93
C HIS A 63 13.66 -11.61 -20.75
N VAL A 64 12.73 -10.67 -20.84
CA VAL A 64 11.30 -10.97 -20.98
C VAL A 64 11.04 -11.46 -22.41
N SER A 65 10.23 -12.50 -22.56
CA SER A 65 9.82 -13.03 -23.86
C SER A 65 8.32 -13.32 -23.88
N GLU A 66 7.74 -13.18 -25.05
CA GLU A 66 6.37 -13.65 -25.33
C GLU A 66 6.34 -15.15 -25.65
N GLU A 67 7.42 -15.66 -26.25
CA GLU A 67 7.57 -17.02 -26.71
C GLU A 67 8.55 -17.80 -25.85
N MET A 68 8.34 -19.09 -25.78
CA MET A 68 9.21 -20.04 -25.09
C MET A 68 10.17 -20.68 -26.06
N HIS A 69 11.44 -20.72 -25.71
CA HIS A 69 12.51 -21.35 -26.49
C HIS A 69 13.44 -22.19 -25.61
N GLY A 70 13.94 -23.29 -26.15
CA GLY A 70 14.86 -24.18 -25.44
C GLY A 70 14.19 -25.03 -24.37
N ASP A 71 14.90 -25.25 -23.27
CA ASP A 71 14.37 -26.04 -22.13
C ASP A 71 13.30 -25.21 -21.39
N LEU A 72 12.22 -25.88 -20.95
CA LEU A 72 11.11 -25.23 -20.25
C LEU A 72 11.15 -25.52 -18.75
N HIS A 73 10.84 -24.52 -17.95
CA HIS A 73 10.69 -24.62 -16.51
C HIS A 73 9.52 -23.76 -16.03
N GLU A 74 8.65 -24.33 -15.23
CA GLU A 74 7.62 -23.58 -14.51
C GLU A 74 8.07 -23.38 -13.06
N LEU A 75 7.98 -22.15 -12.56
CA LEU A 75 8.29 -21.91 -11.16
C LEU A 75 7.27 -22.59 -10.25
N SER A 76 7.75 -23.09 -9.13
CA SER A 76 6.92 -23.73 -8.11
C SER A 76 5.85 -22.77 -7.58
N GLU A 77 4.65 -23.30 -7.29
CA GLU A 77 3.56 -22.57 -6.63
C GLU A 77 3.96 -21.96 -5.27
N ALA A 78 5.04 -22.44 -4.66
CA ALA A 78 5.57 -21.84 -3.43
C ALA A 78 5.91 -20.33 -3.60
N PHE A 79 6.31 -19.90 -4.81
CA PHE A 79 6.60 -18.50 -5.10
C PHE A 79 5.35 -17.62 -5.13
N LEU A 80 4.16 -18.18 -5.39
CA LEU A 80 2.90 -17.44 -5.37
C LEU A 80 2.61 -16.81 -3.99
N LYS A 81 3.03 -17.48 -2.91
CA LYS A 81 2.92 -16.94 -1.54
C LYS A 81 3.86 -15.76 -1.32
N ASP A 82 5.05 -15.78 -1.92
CA ASP A 82 5.99 -14.67 -1.84
C ASP A 82 5.47 -13.47 -2.66
N GLU A 83 4.88 -13.69 -3.84
CA GLU A 83 4.20 -12.65 -4.62
C GLU A 83 3.02 -12.06 -3.84
N GLU A 84 2.15 -12.89 -3.23
CA GLU A 84 1.04 -12.44 -2.39
C GLU A 84 1.54 -11.60 -1.22
N LYS A 85 2.66 -12.00 -0.60
CA LYS A 85 3.28 -11.22 0.46
C LYS A 85 3.70 -9.83 -0.03
N VAL A 86 4.24 -9.72 -1.25
CA VAL A 86 4.53 -8.41 -1.85
C VAL A 86 3.24 -7.64 -2.09
N ARG A 87 2.22 -8.27 -2.70
CA ARG A 87 0.92 -7.62 -2.94
C ARG A 87 0.24 -7.14 -1.66
N SER A 88 0.48 -7.77 -0.51
CA SER A 88 -0.01 -7.30 0.80
C SER A 88 0.77 -6.11 1.39
N GLY A 89 1.61 -5.45 0.59
CA GLY A 89 2.33 -4.23 0.99
C GLY A 89 3.80 -4.44 1.37
N TYR A 90 4.34 -5.67 1.38
CA TYR A 90 5.76 -5.89 1.67
C TYR A 90 6.63 -5.68 0.42
N PHE A 91 6.58 -4.48 -0.17
CA PHE A 91 7.23 -4.14 -1.44
C PHE A 91 8.76 -4.28 -1.40
N LEU A 92 9.38 -4.22 -0.22
CA LEU A 92 10.81 -4.47 -0.07
C LEU A 92 11.21 -5.94 -0.33
N GLN A 93 10.24 -6.86 -0.41
CA GLN A 93 10.47 -8.25 -0.82
C GLN A 93 10.39 -8.45 -2.34
N ALA A 94 9.87 -7.46 -3.09
CA ALA A 94 9.95 -7.46 -4.54
C ALA A 94 11.41 -7.35 -5.03
N ALA A 95 11.66 -7.75 -6.27
CA ALA A 95 12.96 -7.57 -6.90
C ALA A 95 13.41 -6.10 -6.82
N ARG A 96 14.67 -5.89 -6.44
CA ARG A 96 15.21 -4.56 -6.09
C ARG A 96 14.94 -3.50 -7.18
N GLY A 97 15.00 -3.90 -8.45
CA GLY A 97 14.82 -2.99 -9.59
C GLY A 97 13.43 -2.35 -9.71
N ILE A 98 12.42 -2.86 -8.97
CA ILE A 98 11.04 -2.37 -9.06
C ILE A 98 10.50 -1.80 -7.75
N ARG A 99 11.20 -1.93 -6.61
CA ARG A 99 10.72 -1.50 -5.28
C ARG A 99 10.28 -0.04 -5.25
N LYS A 100 11.09 0.85 -5.82
CA LYS A 100 10.78 2.28 -5.89
C LYS A 100 9.49 2.54 -6.68
N ILE A 101 9.29 1.84 -7.80
CA ILE A 101 8.10 1.98 -8.62
C ILE A 101 6.85 1.51 -7.86
N LEU A 102 6.95 0.41 -7.10
CA LEU A 102 5.84 -0.09 -6.28
C LEU A 102 5.48 0.87 -5.15
N ALA A 103 6.48 1.58 -4.60
CA ALA A 103 6.28 2.59 -3.56
C ALA A 103 5.70 3.90 -4.10
N GLU A 104 6.00 4.29 -5.35
CA GLU A 104 5.61 5.58 -5.94
C GLU A 104 4.38 5.48 -6.87
N LYS A 105 3.96 4.27 -7.24
CA LYS A 105 2.84 4.05 -8.16
C LYS A 105 1.81 3.10 -7.56
N PRO A 106 0.52 3.37 -7.70
CA PRO A 106 -0.55 2.62 -7.04
C PRO A 106 -0.84 1.26 -7.69
N TYR A 107 0.19 0.55 -8.16
CA TYR A 107 0.00 -0.71 -8.87
C TYR A 107 -0.64 -1.80 -8.01
N TYR A 108 -0.22 -1.90 -6.73
CA TYR A 108 -0.70 -2.93 -5.80
C TYR A 108 -1.26 -2.34 -4.50
N TRP A 109 -1.46 -1.01 -4.40
CA TRP A 109 -1.92 -0.39 -3.16
C TRP A 109 -3.33 -0.84 -2.76
N GLU A 110 -4.25 -0.91 -3.73
CA GLU A 110 -5.59 -1.44 -3.45
C GLU A 110 -5.55 -2.93 -3.09
N ALA A 111 -4.73 -3.74 -3.78
CA ALA A 111 -4.52 -5.12 -3.41
C ALA A 111 -3.93 -5.27 -2.00
N ALA A 112 -3.01 -4.37 -1.61
CA ALA A 112 -2.45 -4.36 -0.26
C ALA A 112 -3.53 -4.06 0.80
N VAL A 113 -4.44 -3.13 0.53
CA VAL A 113 -5.59 -2.85 1.40
C VAL A 113 -6.54 -4.04 1.48
N ASP A 114 -6.88 -4.66 0.34
CA ASP A 114 -7.77 -5.83 0.31
C ASP A 114 -7.20 -7.05 1.07
N LEU A 115 -5.89 -7.27 0.97
CA LEU A 115 -5.20 -8.37 1.65
C LEU A 115 -4.90 -8.11 3.14
N SER A 116 -4.84 -6.84 3.54
CA SER A 116 -4.50 -6.44 4.92
C SER A 116 -5.71 -6.09 5.78
N CYS A 117 -6.84 -5.78 5.17
CA CYS A 117 -8.04 -5.31 5.84
C CYS A 117 -9.22 -6.28 5.68
N THR A 118 -10.23 -6.15 6.54
CA THR A 118 -11.54 -6.76 6.27
C THR A 118 -12.21 -6.09 5.07
N LYS A 119 -13.10 -6.80 4.38
CA LYS A 119 -13.85 -6.23 3.24
C LYS A 119 -14.54 -4.91 3.56
N HIS A 120 -15.17 -4.81 4.75
CA HIS A 120 -15.80 -3.57 5.21
C HIS A 120 -14.76 -2.44 5.35
N ARG A 121 -13.62 -2.72 5.98
CA ARG A 121 -12.55 -1.74 6.19
C ARG A 121 -11.91 -1.30 4.87
N ALA A 122 -11.70 -2.22 3.94
CA ALA A 122 -11.21 -1.89 2.61
C ALA A 122 -12.19 -0.97 1.84
N GLY A 123 -13.51 -1.22 1.99
CA GLY A 123 -14.54 -0.33 1.46
C GLY A 123 -14.46 1.07 2.06
N HIS A 124 -14.40 1.17 3.40
CA HIS A 124 -14.19 2.43 4.12
C HIS A 124 -12.94 3.19 3.60
N SER A 125 -11.80 2.54 3.52
CA SER A 125 -10.57 3.18 3.03
C SER A 125 -10.71 3.76 1.62
N ARG A 126 -11.46 3.09 0.73
CA ARG A 126 -11.74 3.62 -0.62
C ARG A 126 -12.64 4.86 -0.59
N GLU A 127 -13.66 4.89 0.26
CA GLU A 127 -14.52 6.06 0.39
C GLU A 127 -13.79 7.23 1.05
N VAL A 128 -12.94 6.97 2.06
CA VAL A 128 -12.05 7.99 2.62
C VAL A 128 -11.10 8.54 1.55
N ALA A 129 -10.48 7.67 0.74
CA ALA A 129 -9.60 8.08 -0.34
C ALA A 129 -10.31 8.97 -1.37
N LYS A 130 -11.53 8.59 -1.75
CA LYS A 130 -12.37 9.35 -2.69
C LYS A 130 -12.72 10.73 -2.14
N LEU A 131 -13.21 10.80 -0.92
CA LEU A 131 -13.57 12.08 -0.29
C LEU A 131 -12.34 12.95 -0.06
N SER A 132 -11.22 12.39 0.40
CA SER A 132 -9.96 13.12 0.56
C SER A 132 -9.50 13.74 -0.77
N LYS A 133 -9.59 12.98 -1.86
CA LYS A 133 -9.28 13.47 -3.20
C LYS A 133 -10.20 14.62 -3.62
N GLU A 134 -11.51 14.48 -3.41
CA GLU A 134 -12.48 15.52 -3.74
C GLU A 134 -12.20 16.82 -2.97
N LEU A 135 -11.94 16.74 -1.67
CA LEU A 135 -11.62 17.90 -0.84
C LEU A 135 -10.30 18.56 -1.29
N ALA A 136 -9.26 17.76 -1.57
CA ALA A 136 -7.99 18.28 -2.08
C ALA A 136 -8.16 19.05 -3.39
N GLN A 137 -8.97 18.55 -4.33
CA GLN A 137 -9.27 19.22 -5.59
C GLN A 137 -9.96 20.57 -5.36
N VAL A 138 -10.94 20.64 -4.46
CA VAL A 138 -11.65 21.89 -4.13
C VAL A 138 -10.70 22.94 -3.54
N HIS A 139 -9.74 22.50 -2.71
CA HIS A 139 -8.77 23.38 -2.06
C HIS A 139 -7.47 23.57 -2.85
N HIS A 140 -7.42 23.12 -4.13
CA HIS A 140 -6.25 23.24 -5.01
C HIS A 140 -4.96 22.62 -4.45
N LEU A 141 -5.11 21.53 -3.71
CA LEU A 141 -4.03 20.72 -3.14
C LEU A 141 -3.73 19.50 -4.04
N ASP A 142 -2.66 18.78 -3.73
CA ASP A 142 -2.32 17.54 -4.45
C ASP A 142 -3.35 16.44 -4.15
N ASP A 143 -4.22 16.20 -5.11
CA ASP A 143 -5.33 15.24 -5.00
C ASP A 143 -4.86 13.78 -5.00
N PHE A 144 -3.68 13.51 -5.57
CA PHE A 144 -3.09 12.17 -5.52
C PHE A 144 -2.55 11.85 -4.12
N LEU A 145 -1.87 12.79 -3.46
CA LEU A 145 -1.40 12.61 -2.08
C LEU A 145 -2.56 12.43 -1.10
N ALA A 146 -3.64 13.17 -1.29
CA ALA A 146 -4.84 13.03 -0.46
C ALA A 146 -5.52 11.67 -0.67
N TRP A 147 -5.62 11.21 -1.91
CA TRP A 147 -6.12 9.87 -2.23
C TRP A 147 -5.22 8.78 -1.63
N GLU A 148 -3.90 8.91 -1.75
CA GLU A 148 -2.91 7.98 -1.18
C GLU A 148 -3.08 7.87 0.34
N ALA A 149 -3.11 9.00 1.04
CA ALA A 149 -3.30 9.04 2.48
C ALA A 149 -4.62 8.38 2.89
N GLY A 150 -5.72 8.72 2.22
CA GLY A 150 -7.04 8.15 2.48
C GLY A 150 -7.11 6.64 2.24
N LEU A 151 -6.48 6.14 1.16
CA LEU A 151 -6.48 4.70 0.86
C LEU A 151 -5.71 3.88 1.90
N LEU A 152 -4.59 4.41 2.38
CA LEU A 152 -3.62 3.65 3.17
C LEU A 152 -3.70 3.90 4.69
N HIS A 153 -4.53 4.87 5.16
CA HIS A 153 -4.54 5.28 6.58
C HIS A 153 -4.80 4.14 7.57
N ASP A 154 -5.65 3.20 7.21
CA ASP A 154 -6.11 2.09 8.07
C ASP A 154 -5.48 0.73 7.72
N ILE A 155 -4.41 0.68 6.90
CA ILE A 155 -3.83 -0.56 6.37
C ILE A 155 -3.39 -1.56 7.45
N THR A 156 -3.12 -1.10 8.67
CA THR A 156 -2.73 -1.94 9.81
C THR A 156 -3.84 -2.09 10.85
N LYS A 157 -5.03 -1.57 10.61
CA LYS A 157 -6.15 -1.56 11.57
C LYS A 157 -6.60 -2.96 12.02
N ALA A 158 -6.41 -3.97 11.19
CA ALA A 158 -6.74 -5.36 11.49
C ALA A 158 -5.61 -6.11 12.23
N TRP A 159 -4.50 -5.46 12.56
CA TRP A 159 -3.44 -6.10 13.33
C TRP A 159 -3.86 -6.32 14.78
N SER A 160 -3.40 -7.43 15.37
CA SER A 160 -3.61 -7.67 16.79
C SER A 160 -2.92 -6.61 17.64
N LYS A 161 -3.42 -6.42 18.87
CA LYS A 161 -2.83 -5.50 19.83
C LYS A 161 -1.34 -5.82 20.06
N GLU A 162 -1.02 -7.10 20.23
CA GLU A 162 0.34 -7.59 20.49
C GLU A 162 1.29 -7.22 19.36
N LYS A 163 0.85 -7.42 18.11
CA LYS A 163 1.64 -7.04 16.94
C LYS A 163 1.85 -5.52 16.87
N GLY A 164 0.81 -4.75 17.19
CA GLY A 164 0.93 -3.30 17.29
C GLY A 164 1.95 -2.87 18.33
N GLU A 165 1.89 -3.46 19.54
CA GLU A 165 2.82 -3.19 20.64
C GLU A 165 4.28 -3.54 20.28
N GLU A 166 4.51 -4.67 19.59
CA GLU A 166 5.87 -5.06 19.15
C GLU A 166 6.49 -3.99 18.23
N ILE A 167 5.72 -3.46 17.31
CA ILE A 167 6.19 -2.40 16.41
C ILE A 167 6.41 -1.09 17.17
N LEU A 168 5.43 -0.70 18.00
CA LEU A 168 5.50 0.58 18.73
C LEU A 168 6.62 0.60 19.76
N LYS A 169 6.94 -0.51 20.43
CA LYS A 169 8.10 -0.61 21.31
C LYS A 169 9.42 -0.19 20.66
N VAL A 170 9.52 -0.35 19.35
CA VAL A 170 10.74 -0.02 18.59
C VAL A 170 10.69 1.38 18.00
N TYR A 171 9.53 1.80 17.50
CA TYR A 171 9.43 3.00 16.66
C TYR A 171 8.75 4.20 17.33
N ALA A 172 7.86 3.98 18.29
CA ALA A 172 7.10 5.02 18.98
C ALA A 172 6.63 4.53 20.36
N PRO A 173 7.55 4.25 21.32
CA PRO A 173 7.20 3.65 22.61
C PRO A 173 6.26 4.51 23.46
N GLU A 174 6.26 5.82 23.29
CA GLU A 174 5.35 6.76 23.96
C GLU A 174 3.88 6.52 23.61
N ILE A 175 3.60 5.93 22.46
CA ILE A 175 2.22 5.64 22.02
C ILE A 175 1.60 4.48 22.78
N LEU A 176 2.40 3.67 23.46
CA LEU A 176 1.90 2.58 24.30
C LEU A 176 1.11 3.08 25.54
N GLU A 177 1.24 4.35 25.88
CA GLU A 177 0.44 4.99 26.93
C GLU A 177 -1.00 5.28 26.50
N TYR A 178 -1.28 5.25 25.17
CA TYR A 178 -2.62 5.45 24.62
C TYR A 178 -3.39 4.13 24.52
N PRO A 179 -4.74 4.20 24.44
CA PRO A 179 -5.56 3.01 24.20
C PRO A 179 -5.22 2.34 22.84
N ALA A 180 -5.27 1.01 22.80
CA ALA A 180 -4.92 0.24 21.61
C ALA A 180 -5.62 0.68 20.30
N PRO A 181 -6.86 1.21 20.29
CA PRO A 181 -7.44 1.76 19.07
C PRO A 181 -6.66 2.88 18.38
N VAL A 182 -5.72 3.54 19.09
CA VAL A 182 -4.85 4.58 18.53
C VAL A 182 -3.65 3.99 17.77
N TYR A 183 -3.23 2.77 18.11
CA TYR A 183 -1.98 2.19 17.60
C TYR A 183 -1.88 2.10 16.09
N HIS A 184 -3.01 1.88 15.40
CA HIS A 184 -3.01 1.64 13.96
C HIS A 184 -2.48 2.82 13.14
N SER A 185 -2.70 4.07 13.54
CA SER A 185 -2.21 5.24 12.81
C SER A 185 -0.68 5.30 12.81
N TYR A 186 -0.07 5.02 13.93
CA TYR A 186 1.39 4.97 14.05
C TYR A 186 1.98 3.72 13.40
N THR A 187 1.36 2.55 13.60
CA THR A 187 1.84 1.33 12.94
C THR A 187 1.65 1.36 11.43
N ALA A 188 0.61 2.05 10.91
CA ALA A 188 0.44 2.27 9.48
C ALA A 188 1.60 3.13 8.93
N GLN A 189 1.90 4.26 9.56
CA GLN A 189 3.03 5.10 9.20
C GLN A 189 4.35 4.30 9.13
N VAL A 190 4.63 3.50 10.18
CA VAL A 190 5.82 2.64 10.21
C VAL A 190 5.79 1.60 9.08
N PHE A 191 4.66 0.94 8.85
CA PHE A 191 4.50 -0.08 7.82
C PHE A 191 4.68 0.51 6.41
N LEU A 192 4.07 1.65 6.12
CA LEU A 192 4.25 2.34 4.85
C LEU A 192 5.72 2.66 4.59
N LYS A 193 6.40 3.19 5.57
CA LYS A 193 7.80 3.58 5.46
C LYS A 193 8.75 2.37 5.34
N THR A 194 8.58 1.34 6.18
CA THR A 194 9.54 0.25 6.33
C THR A 194 9.25 -0.97 5.48
N ALA A 195 7.99 -1.23 5.12
CA ALA A 195 7.59 -2.38 4.30
C ALA A 195 7.21 -1.98 2.87
N MET A 196 6.40 -0.92 2.70
CA MET A 196 6.02 -0.43 1.37
C MET A 196 7.07 0.49 0.74
N GLY A 197 7.95 1.11 1.52
CA GLY A 197 8.98 2.01 1.03
C GLY A 197 8.47 3.40 0.66
N ILE A 198 7.27 3.78 1.09
CA ILE A 198 6.69 5.11 0.89
C ILE A 198 7.45 6.11 1.76
N GLN A 199 7.90 7.22 1.17
CA GLN A 199 8.76 8.21 1.83
C GLN A 199 8.16 9.63 1.84
N ASN A 200 6.93 9.81 1.33
CA ASN A 200 6.30 11.13 1.33
C ASN A 200 5.93 11.55 2.75
N HIS A 201 6.61 12.57 3.25
CA HIS A 201 6.43 13.07 4.62
C HIS A 201 5.01 13.55 4.92
N GLN A 202 4.35 14.19 3.96
CA GLN A 202 2.99 14.72 4.15
C GLN A 202 2.00 13.56 4.33
N VAL A 203 2.10 12.53 3.48
CA VAL A 203 1.26 11.32 3.59
C VAL A 203 1.51 10.60 4.91
N LEU A 204 2.77 10.35 5.25
CA LEU A 204 3.14 9.66 6.48
C LEU A 204 2.68 10.40 7.73
N HIS A 205 2.81 11.74 7.77
CA HIS A 205 2.37 12.57 8.88
C HIS A 205 0.84 12.59 9.01
N ALA A 206 0.13 12.77 7.90
CA ALA A 206 -1.33 12.75 7.91
C ALA A 206 -1.87 11.42 8.46
N ILE A 207 -1.29 10.29 8.03
CA ILE A 207 -1.67 8.96 8.52
C ILE A 207 -1.33 8.79 10.00
N GLU A 208 -0.16 9.23 10.46
CA GLU A 208 0.23 9.15 11.87
C GLU A 208 -0.75 9.90 12.78
N THR A 209 -1.20 11.08 12.36
CA THR A 209 -1.96 12.01 13.21
C THR A 209 -3.49 11.86 13.10
N HIS A 210 -4.01 11.11 12.11
CA HIS A 210 -5.44 11.10 11.78
C HIS A 210 -6.36 10.60 12.90
N THR A 211 -5.89 9.69 13.75
CA THR A 211 -6.73 9.14 14.84
C THR A 211 -6.92 10.14 15.97
N LEU A 212 -5.86 10.83 16.37
CA LEU A 212 -5.89 11.81 17.45
C LEU A 212 -6.27 13.22 16.98
N GLY A 213 -6.17 13.50 15.68
CA GLY A 213 -6.41 14.83 15.13
C GLY A 213 -5.37 15.87 15.59
N THR A 214 -4.12 15.45 15.73
CA THR A 214 -3.02 16.31 16.19
C THR A 214 -2.28 17.02 15.04
N GLY A 215 -2.45 16.57 13.81
CA GLY A 215 -1.92 17.21 12.61
C GLY A 215 -2.73 18.43 12.20
N ARG A 216 -2.06 19.45 11.63
CA ARG A 216 -2.66 20.75 11.25
C ARG A 216 -2.26 21.21 9.84
N SER A 217 -1.61 20.35 9.05
CA SER A 217 -1.43 20.69 7.64
C SER A 217 -2.75 20.47 6.88
N PRO A 218 -2.97 21.12 5.74
CA PRO A 218 -4.19 20.90 4.97
C PRO A 218 -4.46 19.42 4.63
N LEU A 219 -3.42 18.62 4.41
CA LEU A 219 -3.59 17.19 4.16
C LEU A 219 -3.99 16.42 5.44
N ASP A 220 -3.46 16.81 6.60
CA ASP A 220 -3.85 16.22 7.90
C ASP A 220 -5.32 16.45 8.18
N GLU A 221 -5.80 17.67 7.94
CA GLU A 221 -7.19 18.06 8.14
C GLU A 221 -8.13 17.34 7.16
N ILE A 222 -7.76 17.29 5.88
CA ILE A 222 -8.51 16.53 4.87
C ILE A 222 -8.67 15.07 5.29
N LEU A 223 -7.59 14.40 5.66
CA LEU A 223 -7.65 12.99 6.05
C LEU A 223 -8.49 12.79 7.32
N TYR A 224 -8.29 13.64 8.33
CA TYR A 224 -9.06 13.58 9.57
C TYR A 224 -10.56 13.75 9.31
N ILE A 225 -10.95 14.77 8.55
CA ILE A 225 -12.34 15.04 8.19
C ILE A 225 -12.91 13.86 7.41
N ALA A 226 -12.25 13.46 6.32
CA ALA A 226 -12.74 12.40 5.44
C ALA A 226 -12.94 11.06 6.18
N ASP A 227 -12.02 10.67 7.06
CA ASP A 227 -12.17 9.47 7.89
C ASP A 227 -13.41 9.51 8.78
N LYS A 228 -13.84 10.67 9.24
CA LYS A 228 -14.99 10.80 10.14
C LYS A 228 -16.32 10.91 9.40
N ILE A 229 -16.34 11.52 8.19
CA ILE A 229 -17.60 11.90 7.53
C ILE A 229 -17.88 11.16 6.22
N GLU A 230 -17.05 10.17 5.82
CA GLU A 230 -17.27 9.45 4.57
C GLU A 230 -18.64 8.73 4.54
N PRO A 231 -19.27 8.56 3.35
CA PRO A 231 -20.68 8.16 3.25
C PRO A 231 -21.05 6.82 3.90
N THR A 232 -20.10 5.88 4.06
CA THR A 232 -20.40 4.55 4.64
C THR A 232 -20.51 4.57 6.17
N ARG A 233 -20.24 5.70 6.81
CA ARG A 233 -20.45 5.89 8.26
C ARG A 233 -21.92 5.80 8.69
N GLY A 234 -22.85 5.96 7.74
CA GLY A 234 -24.28 5.72 7.97
C GLY A 234 -25.03 6.85 8.68
N TYR A 235 -24.46 8.04 8.78
CA TYR A 235 -25.14 9.25 9.25
C TYR A 235 -25.08 10.36 8.20
N ASP A 236 -25.95 11.36 8.32
CA ASP A 236 -25.97 12.51 7.41
C ASP A 236 -24.85 13.50 7.77
N ALA A 237 -23.81 13.49 6.97
CA ALA A 237 -22.65 14.39 7.07
C ALA A 237 -22.68 15.55 6.07
N THR A 238 -23.86 15.89 5.55
CA THR A 238 -24.00 16.94 4.52
C THR A 238 -23.45 18.28 4.99
N LYS A 239 -23.75 18.67 6.24
CA LYS A 239 -23.29 19.93 6.82
C LYS A 239 -21.77 20.01 6.92
N GLU A 240 -21.14 18.95 7.44
CA GLU A 240 -19.69 18.82 7.60
C GLU A 240 -18.99 18.83 6.23
N THR A 241 -19.56 18.10 5.26
CA THR A 241 -19.04 18.04 3.88
C THR A 241 -19.11 19.38 3.19
N GLU A 242 -20.22 20.10 3.27
CA GLU A 242 -20.34 21.44 2.67
C GLU A 242 -19.45 22.47 3.36
N LEU A 243 -19.23 22.36 4.67
CA LEU A 243 -18.29 23.18 5.38
C LEU A 243 -16.86 22.85 4.95
N ALA A 244 -16.49 21.57 4.85
CA ALA A 244 -15.15 21.12 4.43
C ALA A 244 -14.79 21.61 3.02
N LYS A 245 -15.76 21.66 2.10
CA LYS A 245 -15.53 22.22 0.76
C LYS A 245 -15.29 23.72 0.75
N ARG A 246 -15.74 24.45 1.75
CA ARG A 246 -15.65 25.91 1.81
C ARG A 246 -14.52 26.40 2.71
N ASP A 247 -14.31 25.74 3.85
CA ASP A 247 -13.37 26.14 4.90
C ASP A 247 -12.90 24.90 5.65
N LEU A 248 -11.66 24.48 5.37
CA LEU A 248 -11.08 23.26 5.92
C LEU A 248 -10.85 23.37 7.43
N ASP A 249 -10.29 24.48 7.88
CA ASP A 249 -9.98 24.73 9.30
C ASP A 249 -11.27 24.69 10.14
N ALA A 250 -12.31 25.39 9.67
CA ALA A 250 -13.60 25.40 10.38
C ALA A 250 -14.28 24.01 10.39
N ALA A 251 -14.16 23.25 9.30
CA ALA A 251 -14.70 21.89 9.23
C ALA A 251 -13.93 20.95 10.14
N PHE A 252 -12.60 21.05 10.18
CA PHE A 252 -11.78 20.27 11.09
C PHE A 252 -12.20 20.51 12.55
N GLU A 253 -12.30 21.75 12.98
CA GLU A 253 -12.71 22.09 14.36
C GLU A 253 -14.11 21.55 14.69
N LEU A 254 -15.07 21.65 13.75
CA LEU A 254 -16.40 21.10 13.93
C LEU A 254 -16.36 19.59 14.12
N VAL A 255 -15.74 18.86 13.18
CA VAL A 255 -15.66 17.40 13.20
C VAL A 255 -14.86 16.90 14.41
N PHE A 256 -13.82 17.63 14.82
CA PHE A 256 -13.02 17.31 16.00
C PHE A 256 -13.86 17.40 17.28
N GLN A 257 -14.66 18.47 17.44
CA GLN A 257 -15.55 18.64 18.58
C GLN A 257 -16.64 17.56 18.62
N GLU A 258 -17.27 17.25 17.50
CA GLU A 258 -18.29 16.21 17.39
C GLU A 258 -17.73 14.83 17.74
N ALA A 259 -16.53 14.49 17.23
CA ALA A 259 -15.85 13.26 17.58
C ALA A 259 -15.48 13.17 19.08
N ALA A 260 -15.15 14.30 19.72
CA ALA A 260 -14.89 14.34 21.16
C ALA A 260 -16.17 14.08 21.96
N GLN A 261 -17.29 14.73 21.61
CA GLN A 261 -18.59 14.52 22.25
C GLN A 261 -19.09 13.09 22.09
N TYR A 262 -18.89 12.47 20.93
CA TYR A 262 -19.25 11.07 20.71
C TYR A 262 -18.48 10.14 21.66
N ARG A 263 -17.17 10.31 21.79
CA ARG A 263 -16.32 9.53 22.72
C ARG A 263 -16.70 9.70 24.19
N GLU A 264 -17.22 10.84 24.59
CA GLU A 264 -17.70 11.08 25.96
C GLU A 264 -19.01 10.35 26.27
N LYS A 265 -19.87 10.16 25.28
CA LYS A 265 -21.16 9.46 25.43
C LYS A 265 -21.00 7.93 25.46
N GLU A 266 -19.89 7.38 24.96
CA GLU A 266 -19.61 5.94 24.98
C GLU A 266 -18.86 5.46 26.24
N LYS A 267 -18.47 6.36 27.13
CA LYS A 267 -17.87 6.04 28.43
C LYS A 267 -18.94 5.83 29.49
#